data_cff9ef968a572359f65b33710e1746cf
#
_entry.id   cff9ef968a572359f65b33710e1746cf
#
_cell.length_a   1.000
_cell.length_b   1.000
_cell.length_c   1.000
_cell.angle_alpha   90.00
_cell.angle_beta   90.00
_cell.angle_gamma   90.00
#
_symmetry.space_group_name_H-M   'P 1'
#
loop_
_entity.id
_entity.type
_entity.pdbx_description
1 polymer ?
#
loop_
_entity_poly.entity_id
_entity_poly.type
_entity_poly.pdbx_seq_one_letter_code
_entity_poly.pdbx_strand_id
1 'polypeptide(L)'
;MVLRSGPECTVAEALLASPSLADLGIEELHARAAAGEIVDADGQPVDLDAPSRVNVSLYLYRDLPDEVPIPFDVPVLYRDENIVVVDKPHFLSTMPRGRHVTQTALVRLRRELGSDTISPAHRLDRLTAGVLLFTLRPEVRAAYHDLFASRLARKEYRALAPVDERLTETVTVRDRIEKTAGDLRARVVDGPVNAISDVTLVEQTDRGGVYRLVPHTGRTHQLRLHMSSLGVPIVDDPLYPDVRPELAERADHGDFSSPLRLVAHALEFTDPLDGTERRFVSRRSVVS
;
A
#
# COMPACT_ATOMS: atom_id res chain seq x y z
N MET A 1 -16.12 -3.64 10.39
CA MET A 1 -15.63 -4.96 10.87
C MET A 1 -16.65 -6.03 10.56
N VAL A 2 -16.24 -7.27 10.27
CA VAL A 2 -17.18 -8.39 10.03
C VAL A 2 -17.10 -9.32 11.23
N LEU A 3 -18.25 -9.61 11.86
CA LEU A 3 -18.34 -10.54 12.99
C LEU A 3 -18.11 -11.97 12.51
N ARG A 4 -17.29 -12.71 13.26
CA ARG A 4 -16.94 -14.11 12.95
C ARG A 4 -17.54 -15.10 13.97
N SER A 5 -18.05 -14.58 15.08
CA SER A 5 -18.66 -15.36 16.16
C SER A 5 -20.17 -15.51 15.95
N GLY A 6 -20.71 -16.67 16.33
CA GLY A 6 -22.13 -17.01 16.23
C GLY A 6 -22.94 -16.59 17.46
N PRO A 7 -24.20 -17.10 17.61
CA PRO A 7 -25.15 -16.65 18.62
C PRO A 7 -24.81 -17.07 20.05
N GLU A 8 -23.70 -17.78 20.26
CA GLU A 8 -23.22 -18.19 21.59
C GLU A 8 -22.60 -17.06 22.41
N CYS A 9 -22.36 -15.91 21.79
CA CYS A 9 -21.85 -14.69 22.41
C CYS A 9 -22.65 -13.47 21.97
N THR A 10 -22.56 -12.37 22.72
CA THR A 10 -23.15 -11.09 22.36
C THR A 10 -22.36 -10.39 21.27
N VAL A 11 -22.96 -9.38 20.65
CA VAL A 11 -22.27 -8.50 19.69
C VAL A 11 -21.06 -7.82 20.36
N ALA A 12 -21.22 -7.38 21.63
CA ALA A 12 -20.12 -6.78 22.41
C ALA A 12 -18.94 -7.74 22.56
N GLU A 13 -19.20 -8.97 22.98
CA GLU A 13 -18.16 -9.99 23.16
C GLU A 13 -17.46 -10.32 21.82
N ALA A 14 -18.23 -10.45 20.75
CA ALA A 14 -17.68 -10.70 19.42
C ALA A 14 -16.81 -9.54 18.91
N LEU A 15 -17.14 -8.29 19.25
CA LEU A 15 -16.35 -7.11 18.95
C LEU A 15 -15.04 -7.08 19.74
N LEU A 16 -15.09 -7.31 21.05
CA LEU A 16 -13.93 -7.31 21.94
C LEU A 16 -12.96 -8.48 21.66
N ALA A 17 -13.44 -9.58 21.11
CA ALA A 17 -12.59 -10.67 20.65
C ALA A 17 -11.71 -10.29 19.43
N SER A 18 -11.97 -9.15 18.81
CA SER A 18 -11.14 -8.67 17.71
C SER A 18 -9.85 -8.01 18.24
N PRO A 19 -8.66 -8.38 17.72
CA PRO A 19 -7.39 -7.74 18.11
C PRO A 19 -7.37 -6.22 17.95
N SER A 20 -8.20 -5.68 17.08
CA SER A 20 -8.29 -4.23 16.83
C SER A 20 -9.08 -3.46 17.88
N LEU A 21 -9.77 -4.15 18.78
CA LEU A 21 -10.59 -3.60 19.86
C LEU A 21 -10.24 -4.20 21.21
N ALA A 22 -9.18 -5.00 21.31
CA ALA A 22 -8.76 -5.69 22.52
C ALA A 22 -8.41 -4.73 23.68
N ASP A 23 -8.05 -3.50 23.37
CA ASP A 23 -7.72 -2.47 24.35
C ASP A 23 -8.96 -1.70 24.87
N LEU A 24 -10.15 -1.90 24.25
CA LEU A 24 -11.38 -1.26 24.70
C LEU A 24 -12.04 -2.07 25.84
N GLY A 25 -12.50 -1.36 26.85
CA GLY A 25 -13.39 -1.94 27.87
C GLY A 25 -14.82 -2.09 27.37
N ILE A 26 -15.58 -3.02 27.97
CA ILE A 26 -16.98 -3.25 27.62
C ILE A 26 -17.84 -2.00 27.86
N GLU A 27 -17.56 -1.25 28.94
CA GLU A 27 -18.27 0.01 29.27
C GLU A 27 -18.02 1.09 28.22
N GLU A 28 -16.77 1.22 27.72
CA GLU A 28 -16.44 2.15 26.65
C GLU A 28 -17.13 1.77 25.33
N LEU A 29 -17.20 0.47 25.04
CA LEU A 29 -17.89 -0.03 23.84
C LEU A 29 -19.38 0.34 23.87
N HIS A 30 -20.05 0.16 25.01
CA HIS A 30 -21.45 0.57 25.20
C HIS A 30 -21.63 2.09 25.12
N ALA A 31 -20.71 2.87 25.68
CA ALA A 31 -20.75 4.33 25.59
C ALA A 31 -20.64 4.79 24.13
N ARG A 32 -19.76 4.19 23.33
CA ARG A 32 -19.61 4.47 21.90
C ARG A 32 -20.87 4.09 21.10
N ALA A 33 -21.47 2.96 21.41
CA ALA A 33 -22.73 2.56 20.79
C ALA A 33 -23.87 3.55 21.11
N ALA A 34 -23.97 3.97 22.38
CA ALA A 34 -24.95 4.98 22.79
C ALA A 34 -24.72 6.35 22.13
N ALA A 35 -23.46 6.70 21.80
CA ALA A 35 -23.11 7.88 21.03
C ALA A 35 -23.37 7.74 19.52
N GLY A 36 -23.84 6.57 19.04
CA GLY A 36 -24.07 6.31 17.62
C GLY A 36 -22.78 6.03 16.82
N GLU A 37 -21.69 5.71 17.49
CA GLU A 37 -20.39 5.43 16.88
C GLU A 37 -20.24 3.98 16.41
N ILE A 38 -21.24 3.13 16.70
CA ILE A 38 -21.31 1.74 16.24
C ILE A 38 -22.62 1.53 15.49
N VAL A 39 -22.52 1.28 14.19
CA VAL A 39 -23.68 1.17 13.30
C VAL A 39 -23.57 -0.08 12.42
N ASP A 40 -24.69 -0.55 11.90
CA ASP A 40 -24.77 -1.61 10.90
C ASP A 40 -24.48 -1.10 9.48
N ALA A 41 -24.69 -1.94 8.46
CA ALA A 41 -24.47 -1.61 7.06
C ALA A 41 -25.42 -0.52 6.53
N ASP A 42 -26.56 -0.34 7.17
CA ASP A 42 -27.58 0.65 6.83
C ASP A 42 -27.46 1.94 7.67
N GLY A 43 -26.40 2.01 8.49
CA GLY A 43 -26.13 3.17 9.37
C GLY A 43 -27.03 3.20 10.61
N GLN A 44 -27.69 2.09 10.96
CA GLN A 44 -28.56 2.01 12.15
C GLN A 44 -27.76 1.63 13.40
N PRO A 45 -28.16 2.16 14.56
CA PRO A 45 -27.57 1.75 15.84
C PRO A 45 -27.66 0.25 16.07
N VAL A 46 -26.63 -0.33 16.68
CA VAL A 46 -26.51 -1.77 16.94
C VAL A 46 -26.76 -2.03 18.42
N ASP A 47 -27.63 -2.99 18.73
CA ASP A 47 -27.80 -3.53 20.08
C ASP A 47 -26.60 -4.45 20.39
N LEU A 48 -25.73 -4.01 21.29
CA LEU A 48 -24.52 -4.74 21.67
C LEU A 48 -24.80 -5.96 22.54
N ASP A 49 -25.95 -6.00 23.23
CA ASP A 49 -26.36 -7.13 24.09
C ASP A 49 -27.11 -8.22 23.31
N ALA A 50 -27.47 -7.95 22.06
CA ALA A 50 -28.08 -8.93 21.20
C ALA A 50 -27.10 -10.07 20.85
N PRO A 51 -27.63 -11.30 20.60
CA PRO A 51 -26.81 -12.41 20.12
C PRO A 51 -26.07 -12.06 18.82
N SER A 52 -24.78 -12.37 18.77
CA SER A 52 -23.95 -12.14 17.59
C SER A 52 -24.41 -13.01 16.41
N ARG A 53 -24.21 -12.52 15.20
CA ARG A 53 -24.46 -13.25 13.95
C ARG A 53 -23.21 -13.24 13.07
N VAL A 54 -22.87 -14.41 12.54
CA VAL A 54 -21.74 -14.58 11.63
C VAL A 54 -21.97 -13.76 10.33
N ASN A 55 -20.90 -13.16 9.81
CA ASN A 55 -20.90 -12.38 8.58
C ASN A 55 -21.70 -11.07 8.62
N VAL A 56 -22.05 -10.57 9.79
CA VAL A 56 -22.61 -9.21 9.93
C VAL A 56 -21.48 -8.18 9.88
N SER A 57 -21.63 -7.18 9.03
CA SER A 57 -20.71 -6.05 8.93
C SER A 57 -21.14 -4.94 9.89
N LEU A 58 -20.25 -4.56 10.79
CA LEU A 58 -20.44 -3.41 11.69
C LEU A 58 -19.40 -2.33 11.37
N TYR A 59 -19.81 -1.09 11.45
CA TYR A 59 -18.99 0.08 11.25
C TYR A 59 -18.81 0.78 12.59
N LEU A 60 -17.54 1.00 12.96
CA LEU A 60 -17.17 1.68 14.20
C LEU A 60 -16.42 2.97 13.83
N TYR A 61 -16.87 4.08 14.41
CA TYR A 61 -16.07 5.29 14.41
C TYR A 61 -14.89 5.07 15.37
N ARG A 62 -13.71 5.38 14.90
CA ARG A 62 -12.48 5.28 15.69
C ARG A 62 -11.92 6.68 15.89
N ASP A 63 -11.47 6.95 17.10
CA ASP A 63 -10.58 8.07 17.34
C ASP A 63 -9.28 7.75 16.59
N LEU A 64 -8.99 8.54 15.59
CA LEU A 64 -7.75 8.40 14.84
C LEU A 64 -6.69 9.20 15.58
N PRO A 65 -5.50 8.61 15.84
CA PRO A 65 -4.38 9.41 16.34
C PRO A 65 -4.07 10.52 15.33
N ASP A 66 -3.62 11.65 15.83
CA ASP A 66 -3.14 12.73 14.98
C ASP A 66 -2.04 12.19 14.05
N GLU A 67 -2.29 12.25 12.75
CA GLU A 67 -1.28 11.86 11.77
C GLU A 67 -0.37 13.05 11.46
N VAL A 68 0.93 12.81 11.52
CA VAL A 68 1.92 13.81 11.10
C VAL A 68 1.66 14.16 9.62
N PRO A 69 1.47 15.45 9.30
CA PRO A 69 1.27 15.88 7.93
C PRO A 69 2.48 15.54 7.05
N ILE A 70 2.26 14.86 5.94
CA ILE A 70 3.32 14.58 4.96
C ILE A 70 3.52 15.84 4.10
N PRO A 71 4.69 16.52 4.16
CA PRO A 71 4.90 17.85 3.57
C PRO A 71 5.22 17.79 2.07
N PHE A 72 4.76 16.78 1.36
CA PHE A 72 5.03 16.58 -0.07
C PHE A 72 3.74 16.54 -0.86
N ASP A 73 3.74 17.22 -2.01
CA ASP A 73 2.62 17.21 -2.94
C ASP A 73 2.47 15.86 -3.67
N VAL A 74 1.28 15.65 -4.22
CA VAL A 74 0.93 14.52 -5.08
C VAL A 74 0.70 15.03 -6.51
N PRO A 75 1.76 15.32 -7.30
CA PRO A 75 1.60 15.90 -8.62
C PRO A 75 0.80 15.00 -9.54
N VAL A 76 -0.14 15.59 -10.28
CA VAL A 76 -0.87 14.90 -11.35
C VAL A 76 0.04 14.83 -12.58
N LEU A 77 0.26 13.62 -13.07
CA LEU A 77 1.00 13.33 -14.31
C LEU A 77 0.09 13.34 -15.53
N TYR A 78 -1.13 12.83 -15.35
CA TYR A 78 -2.15 12.75 -16.39
C TYR A 78 -3.56 12.69 -15.77
N ARG A 79 -4.55 13.23 -16.48
CA ARG A 79 -5.95 13.10 -16.12
C ARG A 79 -6.83 13.17 -17.37
N ASP A 80 -7.83 12.28 -17.43
CA ASP A 80 -8.95 12.34 -18.37
C ASP A 80 -10.28 12.14 -17.61
N GLU A 81 -11.33 11.73 -18.29
CA GLU A 81 -12.66 11.50 -17.69
C GLU A 81 -12.71 10.21 -16.85
N ASN A 82 -11.83 9.25 -17.11
CA ASN A 82 -11.85 7.91 -16.54
C ASN A 82 -10.78 7.68 -15.47
N ILE A 83 -9.59 8.23 -15.68
CA ILE A 83 -8.43 8.00 -14.82
C ILE A 83 -7.72 9.29 -14.41
N VAL A 84 -7.03 9.21 -13.29
CA VAL A 84 -5.99 10.14 -12.90
C VAL A 84 -4.72 9.36 -12.52
N VAL A 85 -3.58 9.78 -13.07
CA VAL A 85 -2.27 9.22 -12.77
C VAL A 85 -1.47 10.26 -12.03
N VAL A 86 -0.91 9.87 -10.89
CA VAL A 86 -0.16 10.78 -10.03
C VAL A 86 1.26 10.28 -9.76
N ASP A 87 2.11 11.18 -9.32
CA ASP A 87 3.47 10.88 -8.84
C ASP A 87 3.50 10.89 -7.31
N LYS A 88 3.14 9.75 -6.70
CA LYS A 88 3.03 9.60 -5.26
C LYS A 88 4.38 9.87 -4.57
N PRO A 89 4.44 10.72 -3.53
CA PRO A 89 5.66 10.89 -2.73
C PRO A 89 5.96 9.68 -1.85
N HIS A 90 7.19 9.60 -1.35
CA HIS A 90 7.55 8.72 -0.25
C HIS A 90 6.69 9.03 0.99
N PHE A 91 6.61 8.10 1.93
CA PHE A 91 5.91 8.18 3.21
C PHE A 91 4.38 8.28 3.14
N LEU A 92 3.79 8.62 1.99
CA LEU A 92 2.36 8.72 1.80
C LEU A 92 1.77 7.35 1.45
N SER A 93 0.75 6.89 2.20
CA SER A 93 0.03 5.66 1.87
C SER A 93 -0.81 5.83 0.61
N THR A 94 -1.06 4.75 -0.13
CA THR A 94 -1.94 4.78 -1.31
C THR A 94 -3.39 5.05 -0.90
N MET A 95 -3.87 4.35 0.13
CA MET A 95 -5.25 4.39 0.62
C MET A 95 -5.27 4.15 2.14
N PRO A 96 -6.36 4.48 2.83
CA PRO A 96 -6.50 4.25 4.27
C PRO A 96 -6.20 2.82 4.69
N ARG A 97 -5.29 2.64 5.64
CA ARG A 97 -4.98 1.34 6.25
C ARG A 97 -4.30 1.51 7.61
N GLY A 98 -4.78 0.74 8.61
CA GLY A 98 -4.25 0.78 9.97
C GLY A 98 -4.34 2.18 10.57
N ARG A 99 -3.23 2.73 11.03
CA ARG A 99 -3.14 4.08 11.62
C ARG A 99 -3.03 5.22 10.59
N HIS A 100 -2.76 4.91 9.33
CA HIS A 100 -2.67 5.91 8.26
C HIS A 100 -3.99 5.97 7.50
N VAL A 101 -4.84 6.94 7.84
CA VAL A 101 -6.20 7.08 7.31
C VAL A 101 -6.37 8.38 6.54
N THR A 102 -5.92 9.50 7.10
CA THR A 102 -6.08 10.84 6.50
C THR A 102 -4.92 11.20 5.57
N GLN A 103 -3.68 10.81 5.93
CA GLN A 103 -2.47 11.06 5.13
C GLN A 103 -2.28 9.95 4.08
N THR A 104 -3.17 9.95 3.07
CA THR A 104 -3.10 9.00 1.96
C THR A 104 -3.30 9.71 0.61
N ALA A 105 -2.74 9.15 -0.46
CA ALA A 105 -2.92 9.70 -1.80
C ALA A 105 -4.40 9.75 -2.20
N LEU A 106 -5.16 8.70 -1.87
CA LEU A 106 -6.60 8.64 -2.14
C LEU A 106 -7.36 9.77 -1.47
N VAL A 107 -7.16 10.00 -0.16
CA VAL A 107 -7.88 11.04 0.59
C VAL A 107 -7.52 12.43 0.08
N ARG A 108 -6.23 12.67 -0.22
CA ARG A 108 -5.80 13.95 -0.80
C ARG A 108 -6.44 14.21 -2.15
N LEU A 109 -6.43 13.23 -3.07
CA LEU A 109 -7.06 13.36 -4.37
C LEU A 109 -8.57 13.57 -4.28
N ARG A 110 -9.27 12.86 -3.40
CA ARG A 110 -10.71 13.06 -3.19
C ARG A 110 -11.02 14.47 -2.74
N ARG A 111 -10.25 15.03 -1.81
CA ARG A 111 -10.40 16.42 -1.35
C ARG A 111 -10.09 17.42 -2.46
N GLU A 112 -8.99 17.22 -3.19
CA GLU A 112 -8.55 18.13 -4.25
C GLU A 112 -9.51 18.14 -5.44
N LEU A 113 -10.02 16.98 -5.83
CA LEU A 113 -10.91 16.82 -6.99
C LEU A 113 -12.40 16.89 -6.63
N GLY A 114 -12.75 16.99 -5.34
CA GLY A 114 -14.14 17.07 -4.87
C GLY A 114 -14.97 15.82 -5.20
N SER A 115 -14.37 14.61 -5.19
CA SER A 115 -15.05 13.38 -5.62
C SER A 115 -14.71 12.19 -4.74
N ASP A 116 -15.73 11.57 -4.17
CA ASP A 116 -15.61 10.34 -3.36
C ASP A 116 -15.57 9.07 -4.20
N THR A 117 -15.85 9.18 -5.52
CA THR A 117 -15.85 8.02 -6.42
C THR A 117 -14.44 7.56 -6.82
N ILE A 118 -13.40 8.35 -6.54
CA ILE A 118 -12.02 8.01 -6.87
C ILE A 118 -11.61 6.73 -6.14
N SER A 119 -10.98 5.80 -6.89
CA SER A 119 -10.49 4.53 -6.36
C SER A 119 -9.13 4.16 -6.95
N PRO A 120 -8.16 3.65 -6.16
CA PRO A 120 -6.89 3.22 -6.71
C PRO A 120 -7.07 1.96 -7.56
N ALA A 121 -6.50 1.92 -8.77
CA ALA A 121 -6.49 0.73 -9.62
C ALA A 121 -5.43 -0.30 -9.16
N HIS A 122 -4.37 0.17 -8.55
CA HIS A 122 -3.33 -0.63 -7.92
C HIS A 122 -2.77 0.11 -6.70
N ARG A 123 -1.79 -0.48 -6.03
CA ARG A 123 -1.20 0.13 -4.85
C ARG A 123 0.32 0.13 -4.89
N LEU A 124 0.90 1.15 -4.26
CA LEU A 124 2.28 1.21 -3.83
C LEU A 124 2.36 1.14 -2.30
N ASP A 125 3.44 0.63 -1.77
CA ASP A 125 3.71 0.68 -0.34
C ASP A 125 3.89 2.14 0.13
N ARG A 126 3.68 2.41 1.41
CA ARG A 126 3.78 3.76 2.00
C ARG A 126 5.12 4.42 1.67
N LEU A 127 6.21 3.67 1.78
CA LEU A 127 7.56 4.19 1.55
C LEU A 127 7.98 4.25 0.08
N THR A 128 7.30 3.53 -0.82
CA THR A 128 7.57 3.54 -2.26
C THR A 128 6.93 4.76 -2.90
N ALA A 129 7.71 5.56 -3.60
CA ALA A 129 7.21 6.69 -4.39
C ALA A 129 6.96 6.30 -5.85
N GLY A 130 6.40 7.22 -6.67
CA GLY A 130 6.29 7.09 -8.12
C GLY A 130 4.87 6.93 -8.66
N VAL A 131 4.77 6.43 -9.88
CA VAL A 131 3.53 6.41 -10.68
C VAL A 131 2.45 5.56 -10.03
N LEU A 132 1.29 6.16 -9.81
CA LEU A 132 0.12 5.53 -9.21
C LEU A 132 -1.15 5.93 -9.96
N LEU A 133 -1.94 4.93 -10.39
CA LEU A 133 -3.16 5.13 -11.16
C LEU A 133 -4.41 4.98 -10.30
N PHE A 134 -5.33 5.93 -10.46
CA PHE A 134 -6.67 5.90 -9.88
C PHE A 134 -7.73 5.98 -10.96
N THR A 135 -8.86 5.34 -10.74
CA THR A 135 -10.07 5.50 -11.54
C THR A 135 -10.95 6.60 -10.95
N LEU A 136 -11.57 7.42 -11.79
CA LEU A 136 -12.43 8.52 -11.37
C LEU A 136 -13.90 8.09 -11.28
N ARG A 137 -14.31 7.09 -12.06
CA ARG A 137 -15.69 6.62 -12.20
C ARG A 137 -15.84 5.16 -11.76
N PRO A 138 -16.94 4.81 -11.08
CA PRO A 138 -17.19 3.42 -10.64
C PRO A 138 -17.26 2.43 -11.80
N GLU A 139 -17.82 2.84 -12.94
CA GLU A 139 -18.10 1.99 -14.10
C GLU A 139 -16.83 1.43 -14.73
N VAL A 140 -15.72 2.15 -14.64
CA VAL A 140 -14.44 1.74 -15.24
C VAL A 140 -13.54 0.95 -14.29
N ARG A 141 -13.88 0.87 -13.00
CA ARG A 141 -13.03 0.25 -11.96
C ARG A 141 -12.66 -1.17 -12.29
N ALA A 142 -13.65 -1.99 -12.70
CA ALA A 142 -13.43 -3.40 -12.98
C ALA A 142 -12.38 -3.58 -14.09
N ALA A 143 -12.49 -2.85 -15.20
CA ALA A 143 -11.59 -2.95 -16.33
C ALA A 143 -10.13 -2.63 -15.95
N TYR A 144 -9.91 -1.55 -15.17
CA TYR A 144 -8.54 -1.22 -14.71
C TYR A 144 -8.05 -2.15 -13.61
N HIS A 145 -8.90 -2.66 -12.71
CA HIS A 145 -8.50 -3.68 -11.75
C HIS A 145 -8.05 -4.97 -12.45
N ASP A 146 -8.79 -5.42 -13.46
CA ASP A 146 -8.48 -6.62 -14.25
C ASP A 146 -7.17 -6.46 -15.01
N LEU A 147 -6.86 -5.26 -15.51
CA LEU A 147 -5.56 -4.94 -16.12
C LEU A 147 -4.38 -5.30 -15.20
N PHE A 148 -4.47 -4.94 -13.92
CA PHE A 148 -3.42 -5.26 -12.94
C PHE A 148 -3.50 -6.70 -12.43
N ALA A 149 -4.69 -7.25 -12.20
CA ALA A 149 -4.89 -8.63 -11.78
C ALA A 149 -4.38 -9.63 -12.81
N SER A 150 -4.63 -9.36 -14.09
CA SER A 150 -4.17 -10.16 -15.22
C SER A 150 -2.72 -9.89 -15.65
N ARG A 151 -2.01 -8.98 -14.93
CA ARG A 151 -0.59 -8.61 -15.18
C ARG A 151 -0.33 -8.05 -16.58
N LEU A 152 -1.31 -7.41 -17.18
CA LEU A 152 -1.19 -6.76 -18.49
C LEU A 152 -0.52 -5.38 -18.39
N ALA A 153 -0.46 -4.79 -17.20
CA ALA A 153 0.28 -3.57 -16.93
C ALA A 153 1.76 -3.88 -16.66
N ARG A 154 2.66 -3.36 -17.49
CA ARG A 154 4.10 -3.42 -17.29
C ARG A 154 4.51 -2.32 -16.31
N LYS A 155 5.26 -2.69 -15.29
CA LYS A 155 5.77 -1.79 -14.26
C LYS A 155 7.29 -1.83 -14.27
N GLU A 156 7.92 -0.66 -14.26
CA GLU A 156 9.35 -0.52 -14.08
C GLU A 156 9.61 0.30 -12.82
N TYR A 157 10.52 -0.16 -12.00
CA TYR A 157 10.98 0.55 -10.80
C TYR A 157 12.46 0.89 -10.92
N ARG A 158 12.84 1.94 -10.21
CA ARG A 158 14.24 2.27 -9.96
C ARG A 158 14.52 2.14 -8.47
N ALA A 159 15.69 1.60 -8.14
CA ALA A 159 16.18 1.53 -6.77
C ALA A 159 17.64 1.95 -6.70
N LEU A 160 18.03 2.60 -5.59
CA LEU A 160 19.43 2.83 -5.24
C LEU A 160 19.86 1.76 -4.24
N ALA A 161 20.98 1.10 -4.51
CA ALA A 161 21.53 0.04 -3.66
C ALA A 161 23.06 -0.01 -3.79
N PRO A 162 23.81 -0.76 -2.97
CA PRO A 162 25.22 -1.01 -3.19
C PRO A 162 25.49 -1.50 -4.62
N VAL A 163 26.64 -1.13 -5.19
CA VAL A 163 27.04 -1.58 -6.53
C VAL A 163 27.42 -3.05 -6.48
N ASP A 164 26.86 -3.84 -7.41
CA ASP A 164 27.28 -5.21 -7.67
C ASP A 164 27.38 -5.43 -9.19
N GLU A 165 28.57 -5.50 -9.71
CA GLU A 165 28.86 -5.65 -11.14
C GLU A 165 28.34 -6.98 -11.73
N ARG A 166 28.06 -7.98 -10.90
CA ARG A 166 27.45 -9.24 -11.35
C ARG A 166 26.01 -9.05 -11.83
N LEU A 167 25.38 -7.91 -11.50
CA LEU A 167 24.00 -7.57 -11.85
C LEU A 167 23.92 -6.60 -13.06
N THR A 168 25.00 -6.39 -13.83
CA THR A 168 24.98 -5.64 -15.08
C THR A 168 24.18 -6.35 -16.17
N GLU A 169 24.21 -7.68 -16.16
CA GLU A 169 23.26 -8.48 -16.91
C GLU A 169 21.97 -8.70 -16.09
N THR A 170 20.85 -8.87 -16.79
CA THR A 170 19.56 -9.07 -16.12
C THR A 170 19.52 -10.40 -15.37
N VAL A 171 19.28 -10.35 -14.07
CA VAL A 171 19.06 -11.51 -13.21
C VAL A 171 17.58 -11.61 -12.87
N THR A 172 16.97 -12.78 -13.15
CA THR A 172 15.59 -13.07 -12.76
C THR A 172 15.55 -13.77 -11.41
N VAL A 173 15.01 -13.08 -10.39
CA VAL A 173 14.77 -13.64 -9.05
C VAL A 173 13.41 -14.32 -9.01
N ARG A 174 13.35 -15.52 -8.43
CA ARG A 174 12.15 -16.36 -8.34
C ARG A 174 12.02 -16.93 -6.94
N ASP A 175 11.05 -16.43 -6.17
CA ASP A 175 10.85 -16.81 -4.78
C ASP A 175 9.39 -17.13 -4.48
N ARG A 176 9.16 -17.76 -3.34
CA ARG A 176 7.86 -17.76 -2.68
C ARG A 176 7.88 -16.76 -1.55
N ILE A 177 7.07 -15.71 -1.66
CA ILE A 177 6.95 -14.65 -0.66
C ILE A 177 5.62 -14.77 0.07
N GLU A 178 5.68 -14.78 1.40
CA GLU A 178 4.52 -14.75 2.28
C GLU A 178 4.56 -13.56 3.23
N LYS A 179 3.39 -13.07 3.59
CA LYS A 179 3.19 -11.97 4.53
C LYS A 179 2.12 -12.38 5.54
N THR A 180 2.56 -12.66 6.75
CA THR A 180 1.65 -12.98 7.86
C THR A 180 0.98 -11.71 8.38
N ALA A 181 -0.28 -11.81 8.75
CA ALA A 181 -0.99 -10.70 9.38
C ALA A 181 -0.32 -10.36 10.72
N GLY A 182 -0.12 -9.06 10.99
CA GLY A 182 0.59 -8.58 12.18
C GLY A 182 2.10 -8.42 12.01
N ASP A 183 2.77 -9.21 11.13
CA ASP A 183 4.20 -9.02 10.89
C ASP A 183 4.47 -7.70 10.14
N LEU A 184 5.58 -7.03 10.45
CA LEU A 184 6.05 -5.87 9.69
C LEU A 184 6.63 -6.30 8.34
N ARG A 185 7.31 -7.45 8.29
CA ARG A 185 8.05 -7.97 7.15
C ARG A 185 7.29 -9.05 6.39
N ALA A 186 7.41 -9.07 5.07
CA ALA A 186 7.22 -10.27 4.28
C ALA A 186 8.49 -11.13 4.34
N ARG A 187 8.38 -12.43 4.06
CA ARG A 187 9.50 -13.39 4.14
C ARG A 187 9.51 -14.28 2.91
N VAL A 188 10.70 -14.67 2.49
CA VAL A 188 10.88 -15.79 1.57
C VAL A 188 10.68 -17.09 2.35
N VAL A 189 9.89 -18.00 1.79
CA VAL A 189 9.58 -19.30 2.38
C VAL A 189 9.67 -20.39 1.32
N ASP A 190 9.78 -21.64 1.73
CA ASP A 190 9.76 -22.78 0.82
C ASP A 190 8.39 -22.96 0.15
N GLY A 191 8.40 -23.43 -1.09
CA GLY A 191 7.20 -23.81 -1.83
C GLY A 191 7.13 -23.27 -3.26
N PRO A 192 5.99 -23.42 -3.93
CA PRO A 192 5.83 -22.97 -5.33
C PRO A 192 6.05 -21.48 -5.49
N VAL A 193 6.83 -21.09 -6.52
CA VAL A 193 7.14 -19.69 -6.84
C VAL A 193 5.88 -18.86 -7.03
N ASN A 194 5.80 -17.73 -6.34
CA ASN A 194 4.70 -16.77 -6.47
C ASN A 194 5.17 -15.32 -6.67
N ALA A 195 6.47 -15.08 -6.64
CA ALA A 195 7.13 -13.79 -6.80
C ALA A 195 8.26 -13.90 -7.82
N ILE A 196 8.21 -13.06 -8.86
CA ILE A 196 9.19 -13.05 -9.95
C ILE A 196 9.51 -11.59 -10.28
N SER A 197 10.81 -11.24 -10.33
CA SER A 197 11.29 -9.92 -10.75
C SER A 197 12.59 -10.03 -11.51
N ASP A 198 12.76 -9.17 -12.52
CA ASP A 198 14.05 -8.95 -13.18
C ASP A 198 14.77 -7.79 -12.51
N VAL A 199 16.05 -7.94 -12.29
CA VAL A 199 16.95 -6.97 -11.65
C VAL A 199 18.15 -6.73 -12.56
N THR A 200 18.46 -5.45 -12.84
CA THR A 200 19.60 -5.07 -13.67
C THR A 200 20.24 -3.81 -13.10
N LEU A 201 21.55 -3.81 -12.89
CA LEU A 201 22.33 -2.59 -12.61
C LEU A 201 22.43 -1.78 -13.91
N VAL A 202 21.89 -0.55 -13.92
CA VAL A 202 21.85 0.28 -15.14
C VAL A 202 22.74 1.50 -15.09
N GLU A 203 23.16 1.90 -13.87
CA GLU A 203 24.01 3.07 -13.69
C GLU A 203 24.80 2.93 -12.39
N GLN A 204 26.03 3.40 -12.38
CA GLN A 204 26.83 3.55 -11.16
C GLN A 204 27.00 5.02 -10.85
N THR A 205 26.76 5.41 -9.62
CA THR A 205 26.88 6.78 -9.13
C THR A 205 27.79 6.83 -7.89
N ASP A 206 28.14 8.02 -7.44
CA ASP A 206 28.86 8.26 -6.19
C ASP A 206 28.09 7.79 -4.93
N ARG A 207 26.76 7.62 -5.05
CA ARG A 207 25.86 7.15 -3.97
C ARG A 207 25.58 5.66 -4.00
N GLY A 208 25.99 4.95 -5.05
CA GLY A 208 25.72 3.52 -5.26
C GLY A 208 25.26 3.18 -6.66
N GLY A 209 24.75 1.99 -6.84
CA GLY A 209 24.19 1.50 -8.09
C GLY A 209 22.70 1.85 -8.23
N VAL A 210 22.32 2.35 -9.41
CA VAL A 210 20.90 2.47 -9.79
C VAL A 210 20.48 1.19 -10.50
N TYR A 211 19.48 0.53 -9.94
CA TYR A 211 18.94 -0.70 -10.48
C TYR A 211 17.60 -0.47 -11.17
N ARG A 212 17.42 -1.08 -12.33
CA ARG A 212 16.14 -1.26 -12.99
C ARG A 212 15.52 -2.55 -12.50
N LEU A 213 14.29 -2.47 -12.00
CA LEU A 213 13.54 -3.59 -11.45
C LEU A 213 12.23 -3.74 -12.21
N VAL A 214 11.96 -4.93 -12.76
CA VAL A 214 10.72 -5.24 -13.48
C VAL A 214 9.99 -6.39 -12.78
N PRO A 215 8.97 -6.10 -11.94
CA PRO A 215 8.20 -7.16 -11.30
C PRO A 215 7.18 -7.76 -12.26
N HIS A 216 7.21 -9.08 -12.44
CA HIS A 216 6.19 -9.86 -13.16
C HIS A 216 5.01 -10.26 -12.27
N THR A 217 5.16 -10.14 -10.97
CA THR A 217 4.17 -10.40 -9.92
C THR A 217 4.12 -9.22 -8.96
N GLY A 218 3.17 -9.19 -8.01
CA GLY A 218 2.98 -8.05 -7.10
C GLY A 218 2.80 -8.47 -5.64
N ARG A 219 3.77 -9.20 -5.06
CA ARG A 219 3.70 -9.55 -3.64
C ARG A 219 4.16 -8.38 -2.76
N THR A 220 3.64 -8.33 -1.53
CA THR A 220 4.05 -7.32 -0.55
C THR A 220 5.56 -7.34 -0.33
N HIS A 221 6.20 -6.18 -0.43
CA HIS A 221 7.65 -5.99 -0.29
C HIS A 221 8.52 -6.78 -1.29
N GLN A 222 7.95 -7.29 -2.38
CA GLN A 222 8.65 -8.20 -3.31
C GLN A 222 10.02 -7.66 -3.75
N LEU A 223 10.08 -6.46 -4.31
CA LEU A 223 11.32 -5.88 -4.82
C LEU A 223 12.35 -5.65 -3.71
N ARG A 224 11.90 -5.27 -2.53
CA ARG A 224 12.75 -5.05 -1.36
C ARG A 224 13.40 -6.34 -0.89
N LEU A 225 12.62 -7.44 -0.84
CA LEU A 225 13.12 -8.78 -0.53
C LEU A 225 14.09 -9.28 -1.59
N HIS A 226 13.74 -9.20 -2.88
CA HIS A 226 14.59 -9.67 -3.97
C HIS A 226 15.94 -8.94 -4.00
N MET A 227 15.96 -7.61 -3.83
CA MET A 227 17.19 -6.84 -3.73
C MET A 227 18.02 -7.25 -2.51
N SER A 228 17.38 -7.46 -1.37
CA SER A 228 18.04 -7.94 -0.16
C SER A 228 18.61 -9.36 -0.32
N SER A 229 17.89 -10.29 -0.97
CA SER A 229 18.35 -11.66 -1.21
C SER A 229 19.52 -11.74 -2.18
N LEU A 230 19.63 -10.78 -3.10
CA LEU A 230 20.80 -10.63 -3.99
C LEU A 230 22.02 -10.02 -3.29
N GLY A 231 21.91 -9.62 -2.02
CA GLY A 231 23.00 -8.99 -1.25
C GLY A 231 23.15 -7.49 -1.53
N VAL A 232 22.22 -6.87 -2.24
CA VAL A 232 22.16 -5.44 -2.56
C VAL A 232 20.89 -4.79 -2.01
N PRO A 233 20.72 -4.71 -0.68
CA PRO A 233 19.52 -4.13 -0.07
C PRO A 233 19.33 -2.67 -0.51
N ILE A 234 18.08 -2.27 -0.68
CA ILE A 234 17.75 -0.90 -1.09
C ILE A 234 18.18 0.08 0.01
N VAL A 235 18.79 1.19 -0.40
CA VAL A 235 19.23 2.24 0.53
C VAL A 235 18.02 2.79 1.30
N ASP A 236 18.23 3.03 2.60
CA ASP A 236 17.22 3.50 3.56
C ASP A 236 15.99 2.59 3.69
N ASP A 237 16.14 1.29 3.42
CA ASP A 237 15.09 0.33 3.73
C ASP A 237 15.04 0.07 5.24
N PRO A 238 13.91 0.40 5.94
CA PRO A 238 13.79 0.19 7.37
C PRO A 238 13.53 -1.25 7.79
N LEU A 239 13.29 -2.16 6.84
CA LEU A 239 12.86 -3.53 7.14
C LEU A 239 13.81 -4.59 6.59
N TYR A 240 14.62 -4.29 5.56
CA TYR A 240 15.49 -5.27 4.90
C TYR A 240 16.92 -4.74 4.72
N PRO A 241 17.96 -5.58 4.96
CA PRO A 241 17.88 -7.00 5.38
C PRO A 241 17.38 -7.15 6.82
N ASP A 242 17.60 -6.16 7.68
CA ASP A 242 17.25 -6.17 9.09
C ASP A 242 16.26 -5.06 9.42
N VAL A 243 15.43 -5.29 10.47
CA VAL A 243 14.53 -4.26 10.97
C VAL A 243 15.33 -3.16 11.66
N ARG A 244 15.14 -1.93 11.21
CA ARG A 244 15.73 -0.70 11.77
C ARG A 244 14.60 0.19 12.28
N PRO A 245 14.17 0.00 13.56
CA PRO A 245 13.04 0.73 14.13
C PRO A 245 13.20 2.25 14.02
N GLU A 246 14.42 2.73 14.21
CA GLU A 246 14.77 4.15 14.14
C GLU A 246 14.47 4.77 12.76
N LEU A 247 14.60 4.02 11.67
CA LEU A 247 14.21 4.48 10.33
C LEU A 247 12.71 4.30 10.08
N ALA A 248 12.11 3.23 10.61
CA ALA A 248 10.70 2.95 10.41
C ALA A 248 9.79 4.01 11.06
N GLU A 249 10.21 4.54 12.21
CA GLU A 249 9.45 5.47 13.04
C GLU A 249 9.71 6.95 12.72
N ARG A 250 10.83 7.30 12.06
CA ARG A 250 11.21 8.68 11.76
C ARG A 250 10.08 9.51 11.15
N ALA A 251 9.44 9.01 10.11
CA ALA A 251 8.37 9.74 9.44
C ALA A 251 7.14 9.96 10.33
N ASP A 252 6.91 9.10 11.32
CA ASP A 252 5.82 9.24 12.29
C ASP A 252 6.13 10.32 13.34
N HIS A 253 7.40 10.75 13.41
CA HIS A 253 7.88 11.88 14.22
C HIS A 253 8.22 13.12 13.37
N GLY A 254 7.86 13.15 12.08
CA GLY A 254 8.06 14.28 11.19
C GLY A 254 9.45 14.37 10.56
N ASP A 255 10.28 13.34 10.68
CA ASP A 255 11.57 13.27 9.98
C ASP A 255 11.42 12.48 8.67
N PHE A 256 11.50 13.20 7.55
CA PHE A 256 11.41 12.67 6.20
C PHE A 256 12.75 12.66 5.46
N SER A 257 13.87 12.78 6.16
CA SER A 257 15.20 12.95 5.55
C SER A 257 15.75 11.69 4.86
N SER A 258 15.27 10.50 5.26
CA SER A 258 15.77 9.20 4.76
C SER A 258 14.66 8.39 4.07
N PRO A 259 14.22 8.78 2.86
CA PRO A 259 13.21 8.03 2.13
C PRO A 259 13.79 6.71 1.59
N LEU A 260 13.01 5.63 1.66
CA LEU A 260 13.33 4.38 0.96
C LEU A 260 13.65 4.69 -0.52
N ARG A 261 14.85 4.40 -0.98
CA ARG A 261 15.31 4.71 -2.34
C ARG A 261 14.73 3.75 -3.38
N LEU A 262 13.38 3.69 -3.44
CA LEU A 262 12.59 2.88 -4.38
C LEU A 262 11.48 3.73 -4.99
N VAL A 263 11.49 3.82 -6.32
CA VAL A 263 10.51 4.60 -7.10
C VAL A 263 9.85 3.71 -8.17
N ALA A 264 8.53 3.69 -8.22
CA ALA A 264 7.77 3.17 -9.35
C ALA A 264 7.94 4.13 -10.54
N HIS A 265 8.99 3.86 -11.33
CA HIS A 265 9.51 4.78 -12.34
C HIS A 265 8.59 4.90 -13.54
N ALA A 266 8.11 3.79 -14.08
CA ALA A 266 7.23 3.81 -15.25
C ALA A 266 6.09 2.77 -15.12
N LEU A 267 4.94 3.14 -15.70
CA LEU A 267 3.76 2.31 -15.86
C LEU A 267 3.34 2.36 -17.33
N GLU A 268 3.25 1.18 -17.97
CA GLU A 268 2.88 1.02 -19.38
C GLU A 268 1.74 -0.01 -19.49
N PHE A 269 0.73 0.29 -20.29
CA PHE A 269 -0.39 -0.61 -20.56
C PHE A 269 -1.17 -0.17 -21.81
N THR A 270 -1.91 -1.10 -22.40
CA THR A 270 -2.97 -0.80 -23.37
C THR A 270 -4.22 -0.44 -22.59
N ASP A 271 -4.79 0.73 -22.81
CA ASP A 271 -5.99 1.20 -22.12
C ASP A 271 -7.17 0.23 -22.38
N PRO A 272 -7.78 -0.34 -21.32
CA PRO A 272 -8.82 -1.35 -21.49
C PRO A 272 -10.14 -0.82 -22.07
N LEU A 273 -10.31 0.51 -22.19
CA LEU A 273 -11.53 1.12 -22.67
C LEU A 273 -11.45 1.49 -24.16
N ASP A 274 -10.29 2.00 -24.61
CA ASP A 274 -10.14 2.53 -25.97
C ASP A 274 -8.99 1.89 -26.77
N GLY A 275 -8.22 0.99 -26.15
CA GLY A 275 -7.11 0.31 -26.81
C GLY A 275 -5.85 1.15 -27.02
N THR A 276 -5.81 2.37 -26.48
CA THR A 276 -4.65 3.27 -26.63
C THR A 276 -3.48 2.79 -25.79
N GLU A 277 -2.26 2.81 -26.35
CA GLU A 277 -1.03 2.58 -25.60
C GLU A 277 -0.75 3.76 -24.68
N ARG A 278 -0.65 3.48 -23.39
CA ARG A 278 -0.37 4.48 -22.33
C ARG A 278 0.99 4.23 -21.70
N ARG A 279 1.75 5.30 -21.51
CA ARG A 279 3.02 5.25 -20.78
C ARG A 279 3.13 6.49 -19.90
N PHE A 280 3.33 6.26 -18.60
CA PHE A 280 3.52 7.31 -17.59
C PHE A 280 4.85 7.12 -16.89
N VAL A 281 5.58 8.21 -16.67
CA VAL A 281 6.91 8.19 -16.06
C VAL A 281 6.93 9.13 -14.86
N SER A 282 7.45 8.66 -13.75
CA SER A 282 7.69 9.46 -12.54
C SER A 282 8.77 10.51 -12.78
N ARG A 283 8.59 11.68 -12.20
CA ARG A 283 9.60 12.76 -12.18
C ARG A 283 10.56 12.63 -11.00
N ARG A 284 10.40 11.62 -10.16
CA ARG A 284 11.21 11.40 -8.96
C ARG A 284 12.48 10.62 -9.29
N SER A 285 13.55 10.96 -8.58
CA SER A 285 14.84 10.28 -8.69
C SER A 285 15.14 9.49 -7.42
N VAL A 286 15.87 8.36 -7.56
CA VAL A 286 16.37 7.59 -6.41
C VAL A 286 17.70 8.13 -5.89
N VAL A 287 18.37 9.00 -6.64
CA VAL A 287 19.69 9.58 -6.28
C VAL A 287 19.62 11.01 -5.75
N SER A 288 18.43 11.65 -5.78
CA SER A 288 18.24 13.01 -5.26
C SER A 288 18.05 13.05 -3.75
#